data_b9aa26495acdd163e704a1b2fd64ee9a
#
_entry.id   b9aa26495acdd163e704a1b2fd64ee9a
#
_cell.length_a   1.000
_cell.length_b   1.000
_cell.length_c   1.000
_cell.angle_alpha   90.00
_cell.angle_beta   90.00
_cell.angle_gamma   90.00
#
_symmetry.space_group_name_H-M   'P 1'
#
loop_
_entity.id
_entity.type
_entity.pdbx_description
1 polymer ?
#
loop_
_entity_poly.entity_id
_entity_poly.type
_entity_poly.pdbx_seq_one_letter_code
_entity_poly.pdbx_strand_id
1 'polypeptide(L)'
;MRILVTGGAGYIGSHTCVELLNEGYEVVIVDNLYNANKKAVDRVEEITGKKVTFYEADICDKEAMDAIFDKEDVQAVIHFAGLKAVGESTVKPLEYYQNNIAGTLTLCDVMRNHGVKNIIFSSSATVYGDPAMIPITEECPKGTCTNPYGWTKWMLEQILTDIQKADPEWNVILLRYFNPIGAHKSGMIGEDPKGIPNNLLPYVAQVAIGKLECLGVFGDDYDTPDGTGVRDYIHVVDLARGHVKAIQKLADKEGVSIYNLGTGNGYSVLQVVHAFEKACGHPIKYQIKPRRPGDIAKCYCAPEKAKKELGWEAEYGIEDMCADSWRWQKNNPNGYDD
;
A
#
# COMPACT_ATOMS: atom_id res chain seq x y z
N MET A 1 5.03 22.90 -0.12
CA MET A 1 5.44 21.89 0.89
C MET A 1 6.17 20.80 0.16
N ARG A 2 7.38 20.45 0.64
CA ARG A 2 8.21 19.38 0.07
C ARG A 2 8.05 18.10 0.90
N ILE A 3 7.66 17.02 0.24
CA ILE A 3 7.33 15.74 0.86
C ILE A 3 8.34 14.69 0.40
N LEU A 4 8.99 14.04 1.35
CA LEU A 4 9.82 12.88 1.07
C LEU A 4 8.97 11.62 1.09
N VAL A 5 9.04 10.84 0.01
CA VAL A 5 8.29 9.59 -0.16
C VAL A 5 9.28 8.44 -0.22
N THR A 6 9.41 7.67 0.86
CA THR A 6 10.23 6.46 0.85
C THR A 6 9.45 5.32 0.21
N GLY A 7 10.10 4.51 -0.61
CA GLY A 7 9.40 3.49 -1.41
C GLY A 7 8.55 4.10 -2.54
N GLY A 8 8.90 5.32 -2.97
CA GLY A 8 8.11 6.09 -3.93
C GLY A 8 8.14 5.57 -5.37
N ALA A 9 9.10 4.71 -5.72
CA ALA A 9 9.13 4.02 -7.00
C ALA A 9 8.27 2.73 -7.02
N GLY A 10 7.76 2.31 -5.86
CA GLY A 10 6.88 1.15 -5.72
C GLY A 10 5.45 1.42 -6.22
N TYR A 11 4.61 0.38 -6.19
CA TYR A 11 3.24 0.43 -6.69
C TYR A 11 2.40 1.55 -6.06
N ILE A 12 2.21 1.54 -4.73
CA ILE A 12 1.40 2.57 -4.05
C ILE A 12 2.13 3.91 -4.06
N GLY A 13 3.45 3.90 -3.88
CA GLY A 13 4.29 5.10 -3.84
C GLY A 13 4.21 5.91 -5.12
N SER A 14 4.35 5.29 -6.30
CA SER A 14 4.30 5.97 -7.59
C SER A 14 2.93 6.62 -7.85
N HIS A 15 1.82 5.93 -7.54
CA HIS A 15 0.48 6.51 -7.65
C HIS A 15 0.28 7.68 -6.68
N THR A 16 0.81 7.56 -5.45
CA THR A 16 0.76 8.66 -4.47
C THR A 16 1.58 9.87 -4.94
N CYS A 17 2.74 9.65 -5.54
CA CYS A 17 3.55 10.73 -6.12
C CYS A 17 2.80 11.48 -7.24
N VAL A 18 2.04 10.77 -8.09
CA VAL A 18 1.18 11.41 -9.11
C VAL A 18 0.15 12.33 -8.45
N GLU A 19 -0.59 11.84 -7.47
CA GLU A 19 -1.64 12.63 -6.81
C GLU A 19 -1.04 13.82 -6.02
N LEU A 20 0.09 13.64 -5.32
CA LEU A 20 0.80 14.73 -4.63
C LEU A 20 1.25 15.83 -5.60
N LEU A 21 1.83 15.44 -6.73
CA LEU A 21 2.26 16.39 -7.75
C LEU A 21 1.08 17.15 -8.36
N ASN A 22 -0.04 16.46 -8.63
CA ASN A 22 -1.25 17.09 -9.15
C ASN A 22 -1.80 18.14 -8.19
N GLU A 23 -1.74 17.91 -6.87
CA GLU A 23 -2.11 18.84 -5.82
C GLU A 23 -1.07 19.96 -5.56
N GLY A 24 0.03 19.98 -6.31
CA GLY A 24 1.03 21.05 -6.25
C GLY A 24 2.11 20.90 -5.18
N TYR A 25 2.24 19.72 -4.58
CA TYR A 25 3.34 19.42 -3.68
C TYR A 25 4.64 19.18 -4.46
N GLU A 26 5.77 19.47 -3.83
CA GLU A 26 7.08 19.05 -4.29
C GLU A 26 7.39 17.67 -3.72
N VAL A 27 7.87 16.75 -4.56
CA VAL A 27 8.11 15.36 -4.18
C VAL A 27 9.57 15.00 -4.30
N VAL A 28 10.12 14.43 -3.23
CA VAL A 28 11.42 13.77 -3.19
C VAL A 28 11.19 12.28 -2.98
N ILE A 29 11.64 11.45 -3.90
CA ILE A 29 11.52 9.99 -3.80
C ILE A 29 12.83 9.39 -3.31
N VAL A 30 12.76 8.50 -2.32
CA VAL A 30 13.85 7.62 -1.89
C VAL A 30 13.40 6.18 -2.06
N ASP A 31 14.15 5.40 -2.84
CA ASP A 31 13.87 3.99 -3.09
C ASP A 31 15.17 3.25 -3.40
N ASN A 32 15.36 2.05 -2.84
CA ASN A 32 16.55 1.23 -3.13
C ASN A 32 16.35 0.31 -4.35
N LEU A 33 15.20 0.41 -5.03
CA LEU A 33 14.81 -0.38 -6.20
C LEU A 33 14.85 -1.91 -5.99
N TYR A 34 14.85 -2.38 -4.74
CA TYR A 34 14.85 -3.81 -4.43
C TYR A 34 13.64 -4.52 -5.07
N ASN A 35 12.45 -3.91 -4.94
CA ASN A 35 11.19 -4.44 -5.49
C ASN A 35 10.42 -3.39 -6.30
N ALA A 36 11.13 -2.45 -6.90
CA ALA A 36 10.59 -1.38 -7.72
C ALA A 36 11.45 -1.21 -8.97
N ASN A 37 11.01 -0.35 -9.88
CA ASN A 37 11.73 -0.02 -11.11
C ASN A 37 11.76 1.50 -11.28
N LYS A 38 12.94 2.05 -11.61
CA LYS A 38 13.12 3.50 -11.83
C LYS A 38 12.19 4.05 -12.92
N LYS A 39 11.82 3.23 -13.92
CA LYS A 39 10.83 3.63 -14.94
C LYS A 39 9.50 4.10 -14.33
N ALA A 40 9.10 3.62 -13.15
CA ALA A 40 7.91 4.13 -12.48
C ALA A 40 8.05 5.63 -12.17
N VAL A 41 9.23 6.07 -11.73
CA VAL A 41 9.51 7.50 -11.46
C VAL A 41 9.48 8.31 -12.75
N ASP A 42 10.12 7.82 -13.82
CA ASP A 42 10.13 8.49 -15.12
C ASP A 42 8.69 8.65 -15.66
N ARG A 43 7.86 7.62 -15.51
CA ARG A 43 6.43 7.64 -15.90
C ARG A 43 5.57 8.55 -15.02
N VAL A 44 5.89 8.71 -13.73
CA VAL A 44 5.25 9.73 -12.87
C VAL A 44 5.51 11.13 -13.41
N GLU A 45 6.73 11.45 -13.83
CA GLU A 45 7.05 12.72 -14.49
C GLU A 45 6.29 12.90 -15.82
N GLU A 46 6.21 11.85 -16.62
CA GLU A 46 5.48 11.87 -17.89
C GLU A 46 3.97 12.12 -17.70
N ILE A 47 3.35 11.42 -16.74
CA ILE A 47 1.91 11.57 -16.44
C ILE A 47 1.58 12.97 -15.95
N THR A 48 2.44 13.55 -15.09
CA THR A 48 2.16 14.82 -14.41
C THR A 48 2.73 16.03 -15.14
N GLY A 49 3.68 15.84 -16.04
CA GLY A 49 4.47 16.93 -16.65
C GLY A 49 5.38 17.66 -15.67
N LYS A 50 5.56 17.12 -14.46
CA LYS A 50 6.33 17.74 -13.36
C LYS A 50 7.57 16.90 -13.04
N LYS A 51 8.64 17.57 -12.59
CA LYS A 51 9.89 16.91 -12.20
C LYS A 51 9.82 16.40 -10.77
N VAL A 52 10.49 15.28 -10.53
CA VAL A 52 10.65 14.64 -9.22
C VAL A 52 12.13 14.54 -8.90
N THR A 53 12.49 14.85 -7.66
CA THR A 53 13.84 14.54 -7.18
C THR A 53 13.87 13.07 -6.74
N PHE A 54 14.79 12.29 -7.33
CA PHE A 54 14.92 10.85 -7.03
C PHE A 54 16.31 10.54 -6.48
N TYR A 55 16.32 9.80 -5.37
CA TYR A 55 17.53 9.24 -4.76
C TYR A 55 17.39 7.72 -4.70
N GLU A 56 18.35 7.02 -5.32
CA GLU A 56 18.51 5.59 -5.13
C GLU A 56 19.29 5.36 -3.83
N ALA A 57 18.57 5.09 -2.73
CA ALA A 57 19.15 4.92 -1.41
C ALA A 57 18.30 3.98 -0.56
N ASP A 58 18.93 3.31 0.41
CA ASP A 58 18.28 2.46 1.38
C ASP A 58 17.96 3.25 2.66
N ILE A 59 16.73 3.10 3.17
CA ILE A 59 16.32 3.75 4.42
C ILE A 59 17.11 3.25 5.65
N CYS A 60 17.76 2.09 5.56
CA CYS A 60 18.65 1.57 6.58
C CYS A 60 20.04 2.25 6.58
N ASP A 61 20.39 2.92 5.48
CA ASP A 61 21.66 3.67 5.36
C ASP A 61 21.47 5.08 5.94
N LYS A 62 21.88 5.22 7.21
CA LYS A 62 21.73 6.47 7.93
C LYS A 62 22.50 7.63 7.29
N GLU A 63 23.73 7.39 6.81
CA GLU A 63 24.56 8.43 6.21
C GLU A 63 23.94 8.95 4.91
N ALA A 64 23.44 8.05 4.07
CA ALA A 64 22.73 8.43 2.85
C ALA A 64 21.45 9.22 3.17
N MET A 65 20.68 8.80 4.17
CA MET A 65 19.45 9.49 4.58
C MET A 65 19.77 10.87 5.19
N ASP A 66 20.74 11.00 6.07
CA ASP A 66 21.19 12.30 6.61
C ASP A 66 21.61 13.26 5.47
N ALA A 67 22.39 12.79 4.49
CA ALA A 67 22.81 13.60 3.35
C ALA A 67 21.62 14.07 2.46
N ILE A 68 20.57 13.28 2.35
CA ILE A 68 19.34 13.66 1.63
C ILE A 68 18.61 14.76 2.40
N PHE A 69 18.44 14.61 3.70
CA PHE A 69 17.76 15.60 4.53
C PHE A 69 18.55 16.91 4.66
N ASP A 70 19.90 16.86 4.63
CA ASP A 70 20.75 18.05 4.57
C ASP A 70 20.53 18.87 3.28
N LYS A 71 20.26 18.18 2.18
CA LYS A 71 20.15 18.79 0.86
C LYS A 71 18.73 19.25 0.52
N GLU A 72 17.74 18.50 0.97
CA GLU A 72 16.33 18.72 0.66
C GLU A 72 15.61 19.34 1.87
N ASP A 73 14.87 20.43 1.62
CA ASP A 73 14.02 21.07 2.66
C ASP A 73 12.75 20.23 2.88
N VAL A 74 12.91 19.05 3.49
CA VAL A 74 11.82 18.11 3.77
C VAL A 74 10.95 18.63 4.91
N GLN A 75 9.64 18.66 4.72
CA GLN A 75 8.67 19.13 5.71
C GLN A 75 7.76 18.03 6.25
N ALA A 76 7.60 16.96 5.49
CA ALA A 76 6.86 15.77 5.90
C ALA A 76 7.39 14.52 5.16
N VAL A 77 7.15 13.36 5.75
CA VAL A 77 7.51 12.07 5.18
C VAL A 77 6.26 11.21 4.99
N ILE A 78 6.12 10.60 3.81
CA ILE A 78 5.23 9.47 3.59
C ILE A 78 6.10 8.22 3.50
N HIS A 79 5.89 7.28 4.41
CA HIS A 79 6.76 6.12 4.57
C HIS A 79 6.10 4.85 4.04
N PHE A 80 6.43 4.49 2.78
CA PHE A 80 6.02 3.23 2.16
C PHE A 80 7.10 2.16 2.18
N ALA A 81 8.37 2.55 2.23
CA ALA A 81 9.49 1.61 2.14
C ALA A 81 9.35 0.49 3.17
N GLY A 82 9.39 -0.75 2.69
CA GLY A 82 9.27 -1.93 3.52
C GLY A 82 8.96 -3.17 2.70
N LEU A 83 9.43 -4.32 3.17
CA LEU A 83 9.09 -5.62 2.61
C LEU A 83 7.64 -5.95 2.98
N LYS A 84 6.83 -6.41 2.02
CA LYS A 84 5.36 -6.53 2.18
C LYS A 84 4.78 -7.93 1.89
N ALA A 85 5.58 -8.88 1.42
CA ALA A 85 5.08 -10.18 1.02
C ALA A 85 4.88 -11.10 2.23
N VAL A 86 3.60 -11.35 2.59
CA VAL A 86 3.21 -12.16 3.75
C VAL A 86 3.86 -13.53 3.73
N GLY A 87 3.78 -14.27 2.61
CA GLY A 87 4.38 -15.61 2.49
C GLY A 87 5.91 -15.59 2.62
N GLU A 88 6.58 -14.62 2.01
CA GLU A 88 8.04 -14.48 2.13
C GLU A 88 8.46 -14.17 3.57
N SER A 89 7.67 -13.37 4.29
CA SER A 89 7.99 -13.02 5.67
C SER A 89 8.11 -14.23 6.60
N THR A 90 7.36 -15.30 6.32
CA THR A 90 7.41 -16.51 7.12
C THR A 90 8.69 -17.35 6.90
N VAL A 91 9.37 -17.19 5.79
CA VAL A 91 10.63 -17.89 5.46
C VAL A 91 11.86 -17.00 5.62
N LYS A 92 11.69 -15.66 5.64
CA LYS A 92 12.76 -14.67 5.82
C LYS A 92 12.42 -13.66 6.93
N PRO A 93 12.04 -14.10 8.15
CA PRO A 93 11.57 -13.19 9.19
C PRO A 93 12.62 -12.17 9.63
N LEU A 94 13.90 -12.56 9.68
CA LEU A 94 14.97 -11.68 10.12
C LEU A 94 15.15 -10.49 9.17
N GLU A 95 15.13 -10.73 7.86
CA GLU A 95 15.20 -9.69 6.83
C GLU A 95 14.03 -8.72 6.93
N TYR A 96 12.83 -9.22 7.22
CA TYR A 96 11.64 -8.39 7.43
C TYR A 96 11.77 -7.50 8.64
N TYR A 97 12.25 -8.01 9.78
CA TYR A 97 12.47 -7.20 10.97
C TYR A 97 13.60 -6.19 10.77
N GLN A 98 14.71 -6.60 10.17
CA GLN A 98 15.84 -5.71 9.90
C GLN A 98 15.44 -4.59 8.94
N ASN A 99 14.82 -4.91 7.82
CA ASN A 99 14.43 -3.90 6.85
C ASN A 99 13.31 -2.99 7.39
N ASN A 100 12.22 -3.56 7.86
CA ASN A 100 11.03 -2.77 8.18
C ASN A 100 11.18 -2.01 9.49
N ILE A 101 11.68 -2.66 10.55
CA ILE A 101 11.80 -2.02 11.87
C ILE A 101 13.05 -1.17 11.94
N ALA A 102 14.24 -1.74 11.68
CA ALA A 102 15.47 -0.97 11.76
C ALA A 102 15.50 0.19 10.76
N GLY A 103 15.02 -0.02 9.52
CA GLY A 103 14.92 1.05 8.53
C GLY A 103 14.00 2.19 8.98
N THR A 104 12.82 1.88 9.56
CA THR A 104 11.93 2.91 10.11
C THR A 104 12.55 3.63 11.31
N LEU A 105 13.26 2.93 12.19
CA LEU A 105 13.98 3.55 13.32
C LEU A 105 15.07 4.50 12.82
N THR A 106 15.85 4.09 11.83
CA THR A 106 16.85 4.94 11.18
C THR A 106 16.21 6.20 10.59
N LEU A 107 15.12 6.03 9.83
CA LEU A 107 14.37 7.16 9.27
C LEU A 107 13.89 8.13 10.35
N CYS A 108 13.28 7.63 11.43
CA CYS A 108 12.81 8.47 12.56
C CYS A 108 13.95 9.21 13.26
N ASP A 109 15.12 8.56 13.40
CA ASP A 109 16.30 9.21 14.01
C ASP A 109 16.83 10.34 13.13
N VAL A 110 16.92 10.13 11.81
CA VAL A 110 17.28 11.17 10.84
C VAL A 110 16.25 12.31 10.87
N MET A 111 14.96 12.00 10.76
CA MET A 111 13.89 13.00 10.84
C MET A 111 14.00 13.87 12.09
N ARG A 112 14.20 13.25 13.25
CA ARG A 112 14.39 13.95 14.53
C ARG A 112 15.59 14.91 14.49
N ASN A 113 16.73 14.45 13.98
CA ASN A 113 17.97 15.24 13.92
C ASN A 113 17.82 16.45 12.99
N HIS A 114 17.00 16.36 11.96
CA HIS A 114 16.71 17.45 11.02
C HIS A 114 15.44 18.25 11.37
N GLY A 115 14.81 18.00 12.53
CA GLY A 115 13.63 18.73 12.98
C GLY A 115 12.36 18.43 12.19
N VAL A 116 12.32 17.36 11.38
CA VAL A 116 11.16 16.92 10.63
C VAL A 116 10.36 15.93 11.48
N LYS A 117 9.16 16.32 11.90
CA LYS A 117 8.36 15.56 12.86
C LYS A 117 6.96 15.19 12.33
N ASN A 118 6.72 15.33 11.02
CA ASN A 118 5.48 14.98 10.35
C ASN A 118 5.67 13.68 9.56
N ILE A 119 4.96 12.61 9.95
CA ILE A 119 5.06 11.32 9.28
C ILE A 119 3.68 10.71 9.01
N ILE A 120 3.49 10.23 7.78
CA ILE A 120 2.38 9.36 7.41
C ILE A 120 2.96 7.96 7.18
N PHE A 121 2.47 7.01 7.96
CA PHE A 121 2.96 5.64 7.92
C PHE A 121 1.99 4.71 7.20
N SER A 122 2.52 3.97 6.24
CA SER A 122 1.86 2.87 5.55
C SER A 122 1.68 1.69 6.51
N SER A 123 0.56 1.66 7.22
CA SER A 123 0.14 0.52 8.02
C SER A 123 -0.73 -0.45 7.20
N SER A 124 -1.33 -1.44 7.83
CA SER A 124 -2.07 -2.50 7.18
C SER A 124 -3.20 -3.02 8.05
N ALA A 125 -4.29 -3.45 7.44
CA ALA A 125 -5.35 -4.18 8.14
C ALA A 125 -4.88 -5.48 8.82
N THR A 126 -3.69 -5.99 8.45
CA THR A 126 -3.08 -7.15 9.12
C THR A 126 -2.81 -6.95 10.61
N VAL A 127 -2.75 -5.70 11.08
CA VAL A 127 -2.60 -5.38 12.52
C VAL A 127 -3.81 -5.79 13.36
N TYR A 128 -4.96 -5.98 12.73
CA TYR A 128 -6.18 -6.46 13.41
C TYR A 128 -6.15 -7.96 13.66
N GLY A 129 -5.31 -8.72 12.95
CA GLY A 129 -5.27 -10.18 13.05
C GLY A 129 -6.61 -10.81 12.64
N ASP A 130 -7.17 -11.63 13.51
CA ASP A 130 -8.57 -12.09 13.42
C ASP A 130 -9.46 -11.01 14.07
N PRO A 131 -10.18 -10.20 13.28
CA PRO A 131 -10.84 -9.00 13.80
C PRO A 131 -12.03 -9.35 14.69
N ALA A 132 -12.13 -8.66 15.83
CA ALA A 132 -13.22 -8.85 16.80
C ALA A 132 -14.58 -8.38 16.27
N MET A 133 -14.61 -7.57 15.20
CA MET A 133 -15.84 -7.06 14.59
C MET A 133 -15.68 -6.85 13.09
N ILE A 134 -16.75 -7.02 12.34
CA ILE A 134 -16.86 -6.73 10.91
C ILE A 134 -18.19 -5.99 10.66
N PRO A 135 -18.20 -4.82 10.00
CA PRO A 135 -17.05 -4.06 9.45
C PRO A 135 -16.02 -3.63 10.51
N ILE A 136 -14.73 -3.58 10.13
CA ILE A 136 -13.63 -3.27 11.03
C ILE A 136 -13.52 -1.74 11.18
N THR A 137 -13.70 -1.23 12.40
CA THR A 137 -13.43 0.17 12.75
C THR A 137 -12.02 0.33 13.32
N GLU A 138 -11.53 1.58 13.43
CA GLU A 138 -10.23 1.88 14.05
C GLU A 138 -10.21 1.59 15.55
N GLU A 139 -11.38 1.49 16.19
CA GLU A 139 -11.56 1.10 17.60
C GLU A 139 -11.40 -0.42 17.81
N CYS A 140 -11.46 -1.20 16.72
CA CYS A 140 -11.19 -2.63 16.80
C CYS A 140 -9.79 -2.84 17.37
N PRO A 141 -9.65 -3.62 18.44
CA PRO A 141 -8.34 -3.83 19.05
C PRO A 141 -7.37 -4.48 18.06
N LYS A 142 -6.10 -4.10 18.15
CA LYS A 142 -5.06 -4.80 17.41
C LYS A 142 -4.97 -6.24 17.89
N GLY A 143 -5.09 -7.17 16.96
CA GLY A 143 -5.08 -8.60 17.25
C GLY A 143 -3.67 -9.21 17.25
N THR A 144 -3.63 -10.53 17.35
CA THR A 144 -2.42 -11.32 17.18
C THR A 144 -2.15 -11.50 15.68
N CYS A 145 -1.02 -10.97 15.23
CA CYS A 145 -0.62 -11.15 13.84
C CYS A 145 -0.19 -12.59 13.55
N THR A 146 -0.53 -13.11 12.40
CA THR A 146 -0.26 -14.49 11.99
C THR A 146 1.05 -14.66 11.24
N ASN A 147 1.77 -13.58 10.96
CA ASN A 147 3.00 -13.58 10.16
C ASN A 147 3.93 -12.42 10.53
N PRO A 148 5.26 -12.53 10.24
CA PRO A 148 6.23 -11.50 10.57
C PRO A 148 5.98 -10.14 9.92
N TYR A 149 5.46 -10.09 8.69
CA TYR A 149 5.08 -8.82 8.06
C TYR A 149 4.02 -8.06 8.89
N GLY A 150 2.95 -8.74 9.28
CA GLY A 150 1.93 -8.16 10.14
C GLY A 150 2.50 -7.66 11.46
N TRP A 151 3.39 -8.44 12.08
CA TRP A 151 4.08 -8.03 13.30
C TRP A 151 4.95 -6.78 13.10
N THR A 152 5.64 -6.63 11.96
CA THR A 152 6.41 -5.39 11.71
C THR A 152 5.50 -4.17 11.67
N LYS A 153 4.33 -4.25 11.02
CA LYS A 153 3.36 -3.14 10.98
C LYS A 153 2.78 -2.86 12.36
N TRP A 154 2.41 -3.89 13.10
CA TRP A 154 1.89 -3.77 14.46
C TRP A 154 2.88 -3.09 15.41
N MET A 155 4.16 -3.53 15.39
CA MET A 155 5.22 -2.97 16.22
C MET A 155 5.54 -1.52 15.83
N LEU A 156 5.58 -1.22 14.52
CA LEU A 156 5.87 0.13 14.05
C LEU A 156 4.77 1.14 14.40
N GLU A 157 3.50 0.75 14.40
CA GLU A 157 2.45 1.60 14.95
C GLU A 157 2.69 1.93 16.44
N GLN A 158 3.12 0.94 17.23
CA GLN A 158 3.43 1.16 18.65
C GLN A 158 4.65 2.06 18.81
N ILE A 159 5.74 1.80 18.08
CA ILE A 159 6.97 2.59 18.10
C ILE A 159 6.69 4.07 17.77
N LEU A 160 5.97 4.33 16.69
CA LEU A 160 5.62 5.70 16.28
C LEU A 160 4.72 6.39 17.30
N THR A 161 3.80 5.66 17.92
CA THR A 161 2.97 6.16 19.01
C THR A 161 3.81 6.54 20.24
N ASP A 162 4.80 5.73 20.60
CA ASP A 162 5.67 5.98 21.75
C ASP A 162 6.65 7.14 21.47
N ILE A 163 7.13 7.29 20.22
CA ILE A 163 7.93 8.45 19.78
C ILE A 163 7.11 9.73 19.96
N GLN A 164 5.85 9.75 19.51
CA GLN A 164 4.98 10.91 19.64
C GLN A 164 4.65 11.23 21.11
N LYS A 165 4.43 10.23 21.96
CA LYS A 165 4.21 10.46 23.40
C LYS A 165 5.43 11.04 24.10
N ALA A 166 6.63 10.65 23.70
CA ALA A 166 7.88 11.15 24.26
C ALA A 166 8.20 12.58 23.79
N ASP A 167 7.80 12.92 22.56
CA ASP A 167 7.97 14.23 21.97
C ASP A 167 6.67 14.66 21.27
N PRO A 168 5.83 15.47 21.94
CA PRO A 168 4.52 15.89 21.44
C PRO A 168 4.54 16.76 20.16
N GLU A 169 5.71 17.20 19.72
CA GLU A 169 5.83 17.90 18.43
C GLU A 169 5.71 16.95 17.23
N TRP A 170 5.88 15.63 17.45
CA TRP A 170 5.62 14.66 16.40
C TRP A 170 4.14 14.59 16.05
N ASN A 171 3.89 14.50 14.76
CA ASN A 171 2.56 14.38 14.19
C ASN A 171 2.54 13.14 13.29
N VAL A 172 1.83 12.11 13.73
CA VAL A 172 1.86 10.77 13.16
C VAL A 172 0.49 10.40 12.64
N ILE A 173 0.39 10.05 11.37
CA ILE A 173 -0.84 9.50 10.80
C ILE A 173 -0.57 8.06 10.35
N LEU A 174 -1.32 7.12 10.93
CA LEU A 174 -1.26 5.70 10.64
C LEU A 174 -2.41 5.34 9.69
N LEU A 175 -2.08 4.97 8.45
CA LEU A 175 -3.06 4.59 7.45
C LEU A 175 -3.08 3.06 7.31
N ARG A 176 -4.16 2.42 7.76
CA ARG A 176 -4.36 0.97 7.68
C ARG A 176 -5.04 0.62 6.37
N TYR A 177 -4.26 0.11 5.42
CA TYR A 177 -4.76 -0.29 4.11
C TYR A 177 -5.44 -1.63 4.15
N PHE A 178 -6.52 -1.75 3.37
CA PHE A 178 -7.08 -3.05 3.02
C PHE A 178 -6.36 -3.59 1.77
N ASN A 179 -7.03 -4.02 0.74
CA ASN A 179 -6.38 -4.67 -0.40
C ASN A 179 -6.28 -3.72 -1.61
N PRO A 180 -5.17 -2.97 -1.78
CA PRO A 180 -5.03 -2.09 -2.93
C PRO A 180 -4.90 -2.88 -4.22
N ILE A 181 -5.71 -2.52 -5.21
CA ILE A 181 -5.71 -3.07 -6.57
C ILE A 181 -5.94 -1.93 -7.58
N GLY A 182 -5.93 -2.24 -8.86
CA GLY A 182 -6.08 -1.21 -9.89
C GLY A 182 -4.74 -0.70 -10.42
N ALA A 183 -4.82 0.29 -11.27
CA ALA A 183 -3.68 0.98 -11.84
C ALA A 183 -4.07 2.41 -12.22
N HIS A 184 -3.11 3.25 -12.60
CA HIS A 184 -3.44 4.57 -13.11
C HIS A 184 -4.17 4.48 -14.46
N LYS A 185 -5.19 5.30 -14.65
CA LYS A 185 -6.03 5.32 -15.87
C LYS A 185 -5.26 5.49 -17.18
N SER A 186 -4.04 6.02 -17.16
CA SER A 186 -3.18 6.09 -18.35
C SER A 186 -2.66 4.73 -18.82
N GLY A 187 -2.66 3.71 -17.93
CA GLY A 187 -2.01 2.43 -18.18
C GLY A 187 -0.47 2.51 -18.21
N MET A 188 0.13 3.57 -17.67
CA MET A 188 1.57 3.78 -17.65
C MET A 188 2.24 3.30 -16.35
N ILE A 189 1.52 3.36 -15.22
CA ILE A 189 1.97 2.84 -13.93
C ILE A 189 0.95 1.87 -13.35
N GLY A 190 1.44 0.81 -12.70
CA GLY A 190 0.63 -0.25 -12.09
C GLY A 190 1.46 -1.15 -11.19
N GLU A 191 0.87 -2.25 -10.72
CA GLU A 191 1.58 -3.23 -9.90
C GLU A 191 2.42 -4.17 -10.80
N ASP A 192 3.75 -4.16 -10.60
CA ASP A 192 4.71 -4.99 -11.33
C ASP A 192 5.55 -5.82 -10.33
N PRO A 193 4.99 -6.92 -9.80
CA PRO A 193 5.71 -7.75 -8.84
C PRO A 193 6.84 -8.53 -9.52
N LYS A 194 8.04 -8.52 -8.92
CA LYS A 194 9.13 -9.38 -9.35
C LYS A 194 8.80 -10.85 -9.08
N GLY A 195 8.83 -11.68 -10.11
CA GLY A 195 8.51 -13.10 -10.03
C GLY A 195 7.01 -13.41 -10.03
N ILE A 196 6.61 -14.53 -9.39
CA ILE A 196 5.20 -14.94 -9.32
C ILE A 196 4.45 -14.02 -8.34
N PRO A 197 3.33 -13.39 -8.77
CA PRO A 197 2.55 -12.52 -7.90
C PRO A 197 2.00 -13.23 -6.66
N ASN A 198 2.09 -12.57 -5.51
CA ASN A 198 1.46 -13.04 -4.28
C ASN A 198 0.03 -12.48 -4.09
N ASN A 199 -0.29 -11.35 -4.73
CA ASN A 199 -1.60 -10.71 -4.67
C ASN A 199 -2.53 -11.23 -5.76
N LEU A 200 -3.84 -11.22 -5.47
CA LEU A 200 -4.86 -11.78 -6.38
C LEU A 200 -4.84 -11.12 -7.76
N LEU A 201 -4.94 -9.78 -7.82
CA LEU A 201 -5.20 -9.10 -9.10
C LEU A 201 -4.04 -9.19 -10.08
N PRO A 202 -2.77 -8.95 -9.71
CA PRO A 202 -1.66 -9.17 -10.64
C PRO A 202 -1.53 -10.64 -11.08
N TYR A 203 -1.90 -11.61 -10.21
CA TYR A 203 -1.94 -13.01 -10.61
C TYR A 203 -3.02 -13.25 -11.69
N VAL A 204 -4.24 -12.77 -11.46
CA VAL A 204 -5.35 -12.83 -12.43
C VAL A 204 -4.96 -12.18 -13.76
N ALA A 205 -4.32 -11.01 -13.71
CA ALA A 205 -3.86 -10.30 -14.90
C ALA A 205 -2.82 -11.11 -15.70
N GLN A 206 -1.88 -11.78 -15.01
CA GLN A 206 -0.90 -12.66 -15.67
C GLN A 206 -1.52 -13.94 -16.23
N VAL A 207 -2.59 -14.47 -15.64
CA VAL A 207 -3.38 -15.56 -16.25
C VAL A 207 -4.10 -15.04 -17.49
N ALA A 208 -4.68 -13.84 -17.43
CA ALA A 208 -5.40 -13.23 -18.55
C ALA A 208 -4.54 -13.04 -19.80
N ILE A 209 -3.27 -12.63 -19.64
CA ILE A 209 -2.34 -12.49 -20.78
C ILE A 209 -1.59 -13.78 -21.14
N GLY A 210 -1.88 -14.90 -20.45
CA GLY A 210 -1.29 -16.21 -20.74
C GLY A 210 0.13 -16.43 -20.17
N LYS A 211 0.62 -15.56 -19.29
CA LYS A 211 1.90 -15.77 -18.58
C LYS A 211 1.82 -16.88 -17.53
N LEU A 212 0.68 -16.99 -16.87
CA LEU A 212 0.37 -18.04 -15.92
C LEU A 212 -0.77 -18.89 -16.44
N GLU A 213 -0.72 -20.20 -16.17
CA GLU A 213 -1.66 -21.16 -16.73
C GLU A 213 -3.05 -21.08 -16.09
N CYS A 214 -3.10 -20.92 -14.75
CA CYS A 214 -4.32 -21.07 -13.99
C CYS A 214 -4.22 -20.37 -12.62
N LEU A 215 -5.31 -19.69 -12.21
CA LEU A 215 -5.43 -19.11 -10.88
C LEU A 215 -5.79 -20.18 -9.84
N GLY A 216 -5.12 -20.19 -8.69
CA GLY A 216 -5.55 -20.95 -7.52
C GLY A 216 -6.52 -20.13 -6.66
N VAL A 217 -7.75 -20.61 -6.50
CA VAL A 217 -8.74 -20.05 -5.56
C VAL A 217 -8.71 -20.88 -4.28
N PHE A 218 -8.31 -20.28 -3.16
CA PHE A 218 -8.04 -21.00 -1.91
C PHE A 218 -9.27 -21.01 -1.00
N GLY A 219 -9.95 -22.20 -0.98
CA GLY A 219 -11.18 -22.43 -0.24
C GLY A 219 -12.42 -21.98 -1.01
N ASP A 220 -13.47 -22.83 -0.98
CA ASP A 220 -14.81 -22.58 -1.52
C ASP A 220 -15.90 -22.95 -0.49
N ASP A 221 -15.48 -23.10 0.76
CA ASP A 221 -16.32 -23.57 1.87
C ASP A 221 -16.36 -22.56 3.03
N TYR A 222 -16.00 -21.28 2.79
CA TYR A 222 -16.18 -20.20 3.77
C TYR A 222 -17.66 -19.81 3.89
N ASP A 223 -18.04 -19.30 5.07
CA ASP A 223 -19.36 -18.69 5.28
C ASP A 223 -19.47 -17.32 4.58
N THR A 224 -19.56 -17.37 3.25
CA THR A 224 -19.63 -16.23 2.31
C THR A 224 -20.59 -16.58 1.17
N PRO A 225 -21.08 -15.60 0.39
CA PRO A 225 -22.09 -15.86 -0.63
C PRO A 225 -21.74 -16.92 -1.70
N ASP A 226 -20.47 -17.07 -2.04
CA ASP A 226 -19.98 -18.04 -3.04
C ASP A 226 -18.94 -19.02 -2.47
N GLY A 227 -18.80 -19.03 -1.15
CA GLY A 227 -17.85 -19.90 -0.46
C GLY A 227 -16.41 -19.42 -0.47
N THR A 228 -16.04 -18.39 -1.27
CA THR A 228 -14.68 -17.89 -1.34
C THR A 228 -14.43 -16.71 -0.40
N GLY A 229 -13.18 -16.47 -0.03
CA GLY A 229 -12.82 -15.39 0.92
C GLY A 229 -13.23 -14.01 0.44
N VAL A 230 -13.76 -13.18 1.34
CA VAL A 230 -14.21 -11.80 1.07
C VAL A 230 -13.19 -10.80 1.59
N ARG A 231 -12.79 -9.84 0.76
CA ARG A 231 -11.85 -8.78 1.10
C ARG A 231 -12.36 -7.43 0.64
N ASP A 232 -11.93 -6.37 1.32
CA ASP A 232 -12.14 -4.99 0.91
C ASP A 232 -11.04 -4.63 -0.09
N TYR A 233 -11.42 -4.51 -1.35
CA TYR A 233 -10.50 -4.06 -2.40
C TYR A 233 -10.68 -2.57 -2.61
N ILE A 234 -9.57 -1.84 -2.60
CA ILE A 234 -9.53 -0.39 -2.81
C ILE A 234 -8.72 -0.05 -4.05
N HIS A 235 -9.22 0.87 -4.86
CA HIS A 235 -8.46 1.36 -6.01
C HIS A 235 -7.19 2.10 -5.54
N VAL A 236 -6.04 1.78 -6.13
CA VAL A 236 -4.76 2.37 -5.74
C VAL A 236 -4.75 3.90 -5.86
N VAL A 237 -5.51 4.49 -6.80
CA VAL A 237 -5.66 5.94 -6.94
C VAL A 237 -6.47 6.53 -5.78
N ASP A 238 -7.55 5.87 -5.32
CA ASP A 238 -8.28 6.30 -4.13
C ASP A 238 -7.40 6.23 -2.90
N LEU A 239 -6.61 5.16 -2.76
CA LEU A 239 -5.62 5.03 -1.70
C LEU A 239 -4.59 6.17 -1.75
N ALA A 240 -4.07 6.50 -2.93
CA ALA A 240 -3.14 7.61 -3.14
C ALA A 240 -3.76 8.96 -2.72
N ARG A 241 -5.01 9.21 -3.08
CA ARG A 241 -5.77 10.40 -2.65
C ARG A 241 -5.97 10.44 -1.13
N GLY A 242 -6.13 9.27 -0.49
CA GLY A 242 -6.16 9.17 0.97
C GLY A 242 -4.87 9.69 1.63
N HIS A 243 -3.70 9.46 1.01
CA HIS A 243 -2.43 10.04 1.47
C HIS A 243 -2.36 11.55 1.31
N VAL A 244 -2.89 12.09 0.20
CA VAL A 244 -2.99 13.53 0.00
C VAL A 244 -3.85 14.16 1.10
N LYS A 245 -4.99 13.54 1.42
CA LYS A 245 -5.85 14.00 2.52
C LYS A 245 -5.16 13.91 3.88
N ALA A 246 -4.38 12.86 4.10
CA ALA A 246 -3.58 12.73 5.32
C ALA A 246 -2.48 13.82 5.42
N ILE A 247 -1.83 14.20 4.31
CA ILE A 247 -0.90 15.36 4.30
C ILE A 247 -1.62 16.65 4.71
N GLN A 248 -2.83 16.89 4.21
CA GLN A 248 -3.62 18.05 4.58
C GLN A 248 -4.00 18.04 6.08
N LYS A 249 -4.32 16.85 6.61
CA LYS A 249 -4.67 16.64 8.03
C LYS A 249 -3.50 16.90 8.99
N LEU A 250 -2.25 16.78 8.56
CA LEU A 250 -1.09 17.13 9.40
C LEU A 250 -1.12 18.56 9.95
N ALA A 251 -1.85 19.46 9.30
CA ALA A 251 -2.00 20.84 9.77
C ALA A 251 -2.71 20.95 11.13
N ASP A 252 -3.53 19.97 11.50
CA ASP A 252 -4.33 19.98 12.73
C ASP A 252 -3.49 19.62 13.97
N LYS A 253 -2.33 19.00 13.80
CA LYS A 253 -1.35 18.64 14.86
C LYS A 253 -1.99 17.81 16.00
N GLU A 254 -2.76 16.80 15.65
CA GLU A 254 -3.51 15.96 16.62
C GLU A 254 -2.67 14.89 17.33
N GLY A 255 -1.36 14.87 17.10
CA GLY A 255 -0.47 13.86 17.66
C GLY A 255 -0.52 12.56 16.85
N VAL A 256 -1.20 11.52 17.32
CA VAL A 256 -1.37 10.26 16.60
C VAL A 256 -2.81 10.11 16.13
N SER A 257 -3.00 10.01 14.82
CA SER A 257 -4.29 9.71 14.19
C SER A 257 -4.22 8.40 13.40
N ILE A 258 -5.30 7.62 13.43
CA ILE A 258 -5.39 6.32 12.77
C ILE A 258 -6.60 6.31 11.85
N TYR A 259 -6.43 5.86 10.60
CA TYR A 259 -7.53 5.75 9.63
C TYR A 259 -7.45 4.44 8.85
N ASN A 260 -8.59 3.77 8.74
CA ASN A 260 -8.80 2.69 7.79
C ASN A 260 -9.02 3.27 6.39
N LEU A 261 -8.26 2.81 5.42
CA LEU A 261 -8.46 3.14 4.01
C LEU A 261 -8.92 1.91 3.24
N GLY A 262 -10.21 1.83 3.04
CA GLY A 262 -10.94 0.81 2.30
C GLY A 262 -12.24 1.39 1.75
N THR A 263 -12.99 0.58 1.02
CA THR A 263 -14.26 1.01 0.42
C THR A 263 -15.46 0.76 1.34
N GLY A 264 -15.30 -0.09 2.35
CA GLY A 264 -16.41 -0.61 3.15
C GLY A 264 -17.21 -1.72 2.44
N ASN A 265 -16.84 -2.06 1.20
CA ASN A 265 -17.47 -3.12 0.43
C ASN A 265 -16.57 -4.35 0.37
N GLY A 266 -17.09 -5.49 0.79
CA GLY A 266 -16.40 -6.76 0.65
C GLY A 266 -16.72 -7.42 -0.70
N TYR A 267 -15.68 -7.81 -1.44
CA TYR A 267 -15.83 -8.62 -2.65
C TYR A 267 -15.18 -9.99 -2.45
N SER A 268 -15.86 -11.04 -2.90
CA SER A 268 -15.30 -12.39 -2.90
C SER A 268 -14.24 -12.56 -4.00
N VAL A 269 -13.40 -13.58 -3.88
CA VAL A 269 -12.40 -13.90 -4.93
C VAL A 269 -13.07 -14.14 -6.28
N LEU A 270 -14.19 -14.87 -6.33
CA LEU A 270 -14.89 -15.14 -7.59
C LEU A 270 -15.57 -13.88 -8.16
N GLN A 271 -16.07 -12.98 -7.32
CA GLN A 271 -16.59 -11.69 -7.81
C GLN A 271 -15.49 -10.87 -8.49
N VAL A 272 -14.27 -10.85 -7.93
CA VAL A 272 -13.11 -10.19 -8.56
C VAL A 272 -12.75 -10.86 -9.89
N VAL A 273 -12.72 -12.20 -9.93
CA VAL A 273 -12.45 -12.95 -11.18
C VAL A 273 -13.46 -12.58 -12.24
N HIS A 274 -14.76 -12.63 -11.93
CA HIS A 274 -15.81 -12.29 -12.89
C HIS A 274 -15.77 -10.83 -13.37
N ALA A 275 -15.44 -9.89 -12.47
CA ALA A 275 -15.22 -8.49 -12.86
C ALA A 275 -14.02 -8.34 -13.80
N PHE A 276 -12.95 -9.11 -13.57
CA PHE A 276 -11.79 -9.10 -14.45
C PHE A 276 -12.06 -9.75 -15.81
N GLU A 277 -12.85 -10.83 -15.86
CA GLU A 277 -13.32 -11.45 -17.12
C GLU A 277 -14.07 -10.44 -18.00
N LYS A 278 -14.92 -9.61 -17.40
CA LYS A 278 -15.59 -8.51 -18.11
C LYS A 278 -14.59 -7.49 -18.67
N ALA A 279 -13.56 -7.14 -17.87
CA ALA A 279 -12.56 -6.17 -18.26
C ALA A 279 -11.64 -6.67 -19.40
N CYS A 280 -11.22 -7.93 -19.37
CA CYS A 280 -10.33 -8.51 -20.37
C CYS A 280 -11.09 -9.10 -21.60
N GLY A 281 -12.39 -9.39 -21.46
CA GLY A 281 -13.25 -9.89 -22.52
C GLY A 281 -13.15 -11.40 -22.77
N HIS A 282 -12.53 -12.17 -21.87
CA HIS A 282 -12.44 -13.63 -21.97
C HIS A 282 -12.38 -14.30 -20.58
N PRO A 283 -12.73 -15.60 -20.49
CA PRO A 283 -12.70 -16.34 -19.23
C PRO A 283 -11.30 -16.44 -18.63
N ILE A 284 -11.22 -16.40 -17.28
CA ILE A 284 -10.02 -16.64 -16.49
C ILE A 284 -10.03 -18.08 -16.01
N LYS A 285 -9.03 -18.87 -16.37
CA LYS A 285 -8.89 -20.22 -15.86
C LYS A 285 -8.56 -20.22 -14.38
N TYR A 286 -9.35 -20.91 -13.57
CA TYR A 286 -9.06 -21.09 -12.14
C TYR A 286 -9.35 -22.52 -11.69
N GLN A 287 -8.78 -22.90 -10.54
CA GLN A 287 -9.06 -24.15 -9.85
C GLN A 287 -9.18 -23.87 -8.35
N ILE A 288 -10.13 -24.56 -7.73
CA ILE A 288 -10.28 -24.51 -6.28
C ILE A 288 -9.15 -25.29 -5.63
N LYS A 289 -8.55 -24.71 -4.58
CA LYS A 289 -7.50 -25.32 -3.75
C LYS A 289 -7.91 -25.30 -2.28
N PRO A 290 -7.34 -26.15 -1.44
CA PRO A 290 -7.57 -26.09 -0.01
C PRO A 290 -7.32 -24.69 0.57
N ARG A 291 -7.98 -24.32 1.67
CA ARG A 291 -7.75 -23.07 2.38
C ARG A 291 -6.27 -22.89 2.74
N ARG A 292 -5.77 -21.69 2.67
CA ARG A 292 -4.45 -21.37 3.21
C ARG A 292 -4.54 -21.24 4.73
N PRO A 293 -3.53 -21.72 5.48
CA PRO A 293 -3.47 -21.48 6.92
C PRO A 293 -3.51 -20.00 7.26
N GLY A 294 -4.37 -19.62 8.20
CA GLY A 294 -4.51 -18.24 8.65
C GLY A 294 -5.42 -17.34 7.80
N ASP A 295 -6.00 -17.85 6.68
CA ASP A 295 -7.01 -17.08 5.96
C ASP A 295 -8.34 -17.03 6.73
N ILE A 296 -8.93 -15.83 6.80
CA ILE A 296 -10.25 -15.57 7.42
C ILE A 296 -11.32 -15.39 6.34
N ALA A 297 -12.57 -15.72 6.68
CA ALA A 297 -13.69 -15.66 5.73
C ALA A 297 -13.94 -14.26 5.18
N LYS A 298 -13.96 -13.24 6.04
CA LYS A 298 -14.32 -11.86 5.69
C LYS A 298 -13.36 -10.86 6.33
N CYS A 299 -12.94 -9.85 5.57
CA CYS A 299 -12.13 -8.75 6.08
C CYS A 299 -12.44 -7.49 5.25
N TYR A 300 -13.24 -6.58 5.81
CA TYR A 300 -13.57 -5.28 5.22
C TYR A 300 -13.80 -4.23 6.30
N CYS A 301 -13.55 -2.95 5.97
CA CYS A 301 -13.59 -1.87 6.94
C CYS A 301 -14.95 -1.16 7.02
N ALA A 302 -15.05 -0.32 8.06
CA ALA A 302 -15.97 0.80 8.17
C ALA A 302 -15.17 2.08 7.84
N PRO A 303 -15.42 2.77 6.70
CA PRO A 303 -14.60 3.90 6.26
C PRO A 303 -15.07 5.26 6.83
N GLU A 304 -16.07 5.27 7.72
CA GLU A 304 -16.77 6.47 8.18
C GLU A 304 -15.85 7.48 8.86
N LYS A 305 -14.83 7.02 9.58
CA LYS A 305 -13.88 7.91 10.25
C LYS A 305 -13.03 8.68 9.23
N ALA A 306 -12.50 8.01 8.22
CA ALA A 306 -11.76 8.66 7.14
C ALA A 306 -12.64 9.66 6.38
N LYS A 307 -13.90 9.31 6.11
CA LYS A 307 -14.86 10.22 5.47
C LYS A 307 -15.11 11.46 6.32
N LYS A 308 -15.35 11.31 7.61
CA LYS A 308 -15.67 12.41 8.53
C LYS A 308 -14.47 13.31 8.80
N GLU A 309 -13.29 12.76 9.06
CA GLU A 309 -12.15 13.49 9.59
C GLU A 309 -11.12 13.89 8.52
N LEU A 310 -10.98 13.10 7.44
CA LEU A 310 -10.13 13.44 6.30
C LEU A 310 -10.90 14.06 5.13
N GLY A 311 -12.25 13.98 5.13
CA GLY A 311 -13.05 14.32 3.94
C GLY A 311 -12.72 13.44 2.75
N TRP A 312 -12.40 12.15 3.01
CA TRP A 312 -12.01 11.19 2.00
C TRP A 312 -12.96 9.99 1.98
N GLU A 313 -13.32 9.56 0.79
CA GLU A 313 -13.99 8.29 0.54
C GLU A 313 -13.49 7.68 -0.78
N ALA A 314 -13.57 6.37 -0.91
CA ALA A 314 -13.25 5.68 -2.15
C ALA A 314 -14.34 5.93 -3.20
N GLU A 315 -13.93 6.27 -4.42
CA GLU A 315 -14.83 6.63 -5.53
C GLU A 315 -14.94 5.51 -6.58
N TYR A 316 -13.88 4.68 -6.75
CA TYR A 316 -13.82 3.66 -7.78
C TYR A 316 -14.41 2.33 -7.31
N GLY A 317 -15.19 1.69 -8.18
CA GLY A 317 -15.74 0.36 -7.97
C GLY A 317 -14.82 -0.76 -8.48
N ILE A 318 -15.26 -2.01 -8.27
CA ILE A 318 -14.48 -3.20 -8.67
C ILE A 318 -14.29 -3.27 -10.18
N GLU A 319 -15.24 -2.77 -10.98
CA GLU A 319 -15.15 -2.75 -12.43
C GLU A 319 -14.06 -1.80 -12.91
N ASP A 320 -13.96 -0.60 -12.30
CA ASP A 320 -12.87 0.35 -12.59
C ASP A 320 -11.51 -0.21 -12.21
N MET A 321 -11.42 -0.82 -11.02
CA MET A 321 -10.20 -1.45 -10.51
C MET A 321 -9.69 -2.52 -11.49
N CYS A 322 -10.59 -3.38 -11.98
CA CYS A 322 -10.25 -4.44 -12.94
C CYS A 322 -9.91 -3.87 -14.32
N ALA A 323 -10.65 -2.89 -14.80
CA ALA A 323 -10.42 -2.26 -16.11
C ALA A 323 -9.07 -1.55 -16.18
N ASP A 324 -8.71 -0.80 -15.12
CA ASP A 324 -7.44 -0.09 -15.07
C ASP A 324 -6.25 -1.05 -14.89
N SER A 325 -6.41 -2.10 -14.07
CA SER A 325 -5.40 -3.17 -13.96
C SER A 325 -5.18 -3.88 -15.30
N TRP A 326 -6.27 -4.20 -16.03
CA TRP A 326 -6.16 -4.83 -17.33
C TRP A 326 -5.48 -3.91 -18.36
N ARG A 327 -5.83 -2.62 -18.37
CA ARG A 327 -5.18 -1.62 -19.24
C ARG A 327 -3.69 -1.57 -19.00
N TRP A 328 -3.26 -1.52 -17.74
CA TRP A 328 -1.86 -1.58 -17.36
C TRP A 328 -1.20 -2.85 -17.89
N GLN A 329 -1.73 -4.02 -17.57
CA GLN A 329 -1.15 -5.30 -17.93
C GLN A 329 -1.07 -5.50 -19.44
N LYS A 330 -2.13 -5.08 -20.19
CA LYS A 330 -2.18 -5.17 -21.65
C LYS A 330 -1.15 -4.27 -22.32
N ASN A 331 -0.96 -3.06 -21.79
CA ASN A 331 -0.01 -2.09 -22.34
C ASN A 331 1.43 -2.42 -21.96
N ASN A 332 1.63 -3.17 -20.88
CA ASN A 332 2.94 -3.53 -20.35
C ASN A 332 2.97 -5.05 -20.03
N PRO A 333 2.99 -5.90 -21.07
CA PRO A 333 2.95 -7.34 -20.84
C PRO A 333 4.13 -7.86 -20.02
N ASN A 334 5.29 -7.22 -20.07
CA ASN A 334 6.47 -7.54 -19.27
C ASN A 334 6.72 -6.55 -18.12
N GLY A 335 5.69 -5.81 -17.70
CA GLY A 335 5.79 -4.82 -16.65
C GLY A 335 6.58 -3.59 -17.09
N TYR A 336 7.46 -3.11 -16.23
CA TYR A 336 8.34 -1.99 -16.55
C TYR A 336 9.53 -2.35 -17.44
N ASP A 337 9.72 -3.62 -17.78
CA ASP A 337 10.81 -4.08 -18.65
C ASP A 337 10.48 -3.92 -20.15
N ASP A 338 9.26 -3.47 -20.49
CA ASP A 338 8.80 -3.17 -21.86
C ASP A 338 9.29 -1.82 -22.37
#